data_2dfdd40848ab79d53f106595df20e5c6
#
_entry.id   2dfdd40848ab79d53f106595df20e5c6
#
_cell.length_a   1.000
_cell.length_b   1.000
_cell.length_c   1.000
_cell.angle_alpha   90.00
_cell.angle_beta   90.00
_cell.angle_gamma   90.00
#
_symmetry.space_group_name_H-M   'P 1'
#
loop_
_entity.id
_entity.type
_entity.pdbx_description
1 polymer ?
#
loop_
_entity_poly.entity_id
_entity_poly.type
_entity_poly.pdbx_seq_one_letter_code
_entity_poly.pdbx_strand_id
1 'polypeptide(L)'
;MTKSDTERRVIYPGTFDPITNGHEDLVRRAAALFDEVVVAVAAQTAKTTIFPLAERVALAEATLGAIPGVRVRPFPGLLIHLLQEERAHLILRGLRAISDFEHEFQLASINRRMDARIETLFLMTSDQHTFLSSSLVREISRLGGDVGAFVQPLVAAALKRHFRIGMDPGAVET
;
A
#
# COMPACT_ATOMS: atom_id res chain seq x y z
N MET A 1 -22.47 2.62 -24.20
CA MET A 1 -22.08 1.24 -23.94
C MET A 1 -21.83 1.11 -22.44
N THR A 2 -22.67 0.43 -21.72
CA THR A 2 -22.50 0.13 -20.30
C THR A 2 -21.26 -0.74 -20.15
N LYS A 3 -20.27 -0.31 -19.33
CA LYS A 3 -19.15 -1.16 -18.92
C LYS A 3 -19.71 -2.49 -18.41
N SER A 4 -19.27 -3.57 -19.01
CA SER A 4 -19.77 -4.92 -18.77
C SER A 4 -19.58 -5.30 -17.30
N ASP A 5 -20.56 -6.03 -16.73
CA ASP A 5 -20.54 -6.64 -15.39
C ASP A 5 -19.42 -7.71 -15.21
N THR A 6 -18.56 -7.87 -16.22
CA THR A 6 -17.45 -8.84 -16.28
C THR A 6 -16.07 -8.21 -16.04
N GLU A 7 -15.98 -6.91 -15.69
CA GLU A 7 -14.69 -6.27 -15.41
C GLU A 7 -14.09 -6.85 -14.12
N ARG A 8 -12.93 -7.51 -14.26
CA ARG A 8 -12.20 -8.11 -13.12
C ARG A 8 -11.47 -7.02 -12.34
N ARG A 9 -12.18 -6.44 -11.38
CA ARG A 9 -11.65 -5.42 -10.48
C ARG A 9 -11.12 -6.06 -9.20
N VAL A 10 -9.94 -5.62 -8.75
CA VAL A 10 -9.37 -6.03 -7.47
C VAL A 10 -9.03 -4.81 -6.62
N ILE A 11 -9.29 -4.89 -5.32
CA ILE A 11 -8.93 -3.85 -4.34
C ILE A 11 -7.65 -4.26 -3.63
N TYR A 12 -6.65 -3.39 -3.66
CA TYR A 12 -5.40 -3.55 -2.92
C TYR A 12 -5.35 -2.55 -1.77
N PRO A 13 -5.79 -2.94 -0.56
CA PRO A 13 -5.82 -2.06 0.59
C PRO A 13 -4.48 -2.03 1.32
N GLY A 14 -4.10 -0.85 1.80
CA GLY A 14 -2.89 -0.69 2.60
C GLY A 14 -2.80 0.68 3.27
N THR A 15 -1.83 0.83 4.18
CA THR A 15 -1.53 2.12 4.80
C THR A 15 -0.66 2.98 3.88
N PHE A 16 0.27 2.36 3.14
CA PHE A 16 1.23 3.00 2.22
C PHE A 16 1.95 4.20 2.85
N ASP A 17 2.63 3.95 3.96
CA ASP A 17 3.30 4.96 4.76
C ASP A 17 4.82 4.68 4.92
N PRO A 18 5.62 4.94 3.88
CA PRO A 18 5.24 5.27 2.51
C PRO A 18 4.96 4.06 1.62
N ILE A 19 4.57 4.34 0.38
CA ILE A 19 4.61 3.36 -0.72
C ILE A 19 6.06 2.98 -1.01
N THR A 20 6.30 1.70 -1.38
CA THR A 20 7.63 1.14 -1.65
C THR A 20 7.68 0.45 -3.00
N ASN A 21 8.90 0.15 -3.50
CA ASN A 21 9.08 -0.61 -4.73
C ASN A 21 8.42 -2.00 -4.68
N GLY A 22 8.30 -2.60 -3.48
CA GLY A 22 7.55 -3.85 -3.31
C GLY A 22 6.05 -3.71 -3.53
N HIS A 23 5.45 -2.59 -3.12
CA HIS A 23 4.05 -2.30 -3.43
C HIS A 23 3.86 -2.05 -4.93
N GLU A 24 4.77 -1.31 -5.57
CA GLU A 24 4.72 -1.05 -7.00
C GLU A 24 4.84 -2.34 -7.83
N ASP A 25 5.79 -3.22 -7.51
CA ASP A 25 5.94 -4.53 -8.16
C ASP A 25 4.64 -5.34 -8.12
N LEU A 26 4.04 -5.42 -6.95
CA LEU A 26 2.80 -6.15 -6.75
C LEU A 26 1.64 -5.55 -7.57
N VAL A 27 1.52 -4.22 -7.61
CA VAL A 27 0.49 -3.52 -8.39
C VAL A 27 0.71 -3.73 -9.89
N ARG A 28 1.94 -3.66 -10.40
CA ARG A 28 2.25 -3.91 -11.81
C ARG A 28 1.87 -5.33 -12.22
N ARG A 29 2.16 -6.31 -11.39
CA ARG A 29 1.81 -7.71 -11.65
C ARG A 29 0.29 -7.93 -11.56
N ALA A 30 -0.37 -7.28 -10.63
CA ALA A 30 -1.83 -7.31 -10.54
C ALA A 30 -2.50 -6.67 -11.77
N ALA A 31 -1.98 -5.55 -12.27
CA ALA A 31 -2.50 -4.88 -13.47
C ALA A 31 -2.37 -5.74 -14.74
N ALA A 32 -1.49 -6.73 -14.76
CA ALA A 32 -1.42 -7.71 -15.84
C ALA A 32 -2.47 -8.84 -15.72
N LEU A 33 -3.08 -9.02 -14.54
CA LEU A 33 -4.05 -10.08 -14.26
C LEU A 33 -5.51 -9.57 -14.22
N PHE A 34 -5.69 -8.29 -13.88
CA PHE A 34 -6.98 -7.66 -13.67
C PHE A 34 -7.19 -6.49 -14.61
N ASP A 35 -8.44 -6.23 -14.95
CA ASP A 35 -8.79 -5.09 -15.81
C ASP A 35 -8.69 -3.76 -15.05
N GLU A 36 -8.90 -3.79 -13.72
CA GLU A 36 -8.74 -2.63 -12.86
C GLU A 36 -8.16 -3.03 -11.48
N VAL A 37 -7.15 -2.29 -11.03
CA VAL A 37 -6.57 -2.39 -9.69
C VAL A 37 -6.83 -1.09 -8.94
N VAL A 38 -7.61 -1.15 -7.88
CA VAL A 38 -7.87 0.00 -7.00
C VAL A 38 -6.94 -0.08 -5.80
N VAL A 39 -5.95 0.77 -5.76
CA VAL A 39 -5.06 0.91 -4.61
C VAL A 39 -5.75 1.78 -3.56
N ALA A 40 -6.16 1.15 -2.48
CA ALA A 40 -6.99 1.78 -1.44
C ALA A 40 -6.14 2.18 -0.24
N VAL A 41 -5.94 3.50 -0.06
CA VAL A 41 -5.12 4.05 1.03
C VAL A 41 -5.99 4.24 2.27
N ALA A 42 -5.70 3.49 3.34
CA ALA A 42 -6.49 3.53 4.57
C ALA A 42 -6.35 4.88 5.27
N ALA A 43 -7.49 5.56 5.50
CA ALA A 43 -7.54 6.79 6.28
C ALA A 43 -7.33 6.51 7.76
N GLN A 44 -8.00 5.48 8.29
CA GLN A 44 -7.87 5.02 9.65
C GLN A 44 -6.96 3.80 9.70
N THR A 45 -5.99 3.83 10.59
CA THR A 45 -5.04 2.73 10.81
C THR A 45 -4.69 2.68 12.29
N ALA A 46 -4.49 1.47 12.82
CA ALA A 46 -4.01 1.27 14.18
C ALA A 46 -2.54 1.71 14.34
N LYS A 47 -1.83 1.93 13.23
CA LYS A 47 -0.43 2.35 13.21
C LYS A 47 -0.32 3.86 13.18
N THR A 48 0.61 4.42 13.95
CA THR A 48 1.01 5.82 13.79
C THR A 48 1.69 5.99 12.44
N THR A 49 1.14 6.87 11.60
CA THR A 49 1.70 7.20 10.29
C THR A 49 2.59 8.43 10.38
N ILE A 50 3.66 8.47 9.57
CA ILE A 50 4.53 9.65 9.46
C ILE A 50 3.99 10.66 8.45
N PHE A 51 3.27 10.18 7.42
CA PHE A 51 2.64 11.04 6.42
C PHE A 51 1.14 11.14 6.64
N PRO A 52 0.56 12.36 6.55
CA PRO A 52 -0.89 12.54 6.49
C PRO A 52 -1.50 11.76 5.33
N LEU A 53 -2.80 11.43 5.42
CA LEU A 53 -3.51 10.66 4.39
C LEU A 53 -3.34 11.28 2.99
N ALA A 54 -3.52 12.59 2.88
CA ALA A 54 -3.40 13.28 1.59
C ALA A 54 -2.03 13.12 0.94
N GLU A 55 -0.95 13.15 1.74
CA GLU A 55 0.42 12.94 1.25
C GLU A 55 0.65 11.48 0.86
N ARG A 56 0.14 10.51 1.63
CA ARG A 56 0.23 9.08 1.29
C ARG A 56 -0.49 8.78 -0.03
N VAL A 57 -1.65 9.38 -0.24
CA VAL A 57 -2.40 9.27 -1.51
C VAL A 57 -1.60 9.88 -2.65
N ALA A 58 -1.11 11.12 -2.50
CA ALA A 58 -0.33 11.80 -3.53
C ALA A 58 0.94 11.05 -3.92
N LEU A 59 1.68 10.49 -2.94
CA LEU A 59 2.86 9.66 -3.19
C LEU A 59 2.50 8.37 -3.93
N ALA A 60 1.39 7.74 -3.58
CA ALA A 60 0.91 6.54 -4.26
C ALA A 60 0.45 6.84 -5.70
N GLU A 61 -0.29 7.93 -5.91
CA GLU A 61 -0.70 8.38 -7.25
C GLU A 61 0.49 8.70 -8.14
N ALA A 62 1.48 9.44 -7.62
CA ALA A 62 2.67 9.78 -8.38
C ALA A 62 3.54 8.54 -8.72
N THR A 63 3.50 7.50 -7.88
CA THR A 63 4.23 6.24 -8.11
C THR A 63 3.49 5.33 -9.10
N LEU A 64 2.18 5.22 -8.98
CA LEU A 64 1.38 4.17 -9.64
C LEU A 64 0.50 4.68 -10.78
N GLY A 65 0.19 5.98 -10.83
CA GLY A 65 -0.80 6.55 -11.74
C GLY A 65 -0.49 6.40 -13.23
N ALA A 66 0.77 6.14 -13.59
CA ALA A 66 1.18 5.85 -14.96
C ALA A 66 0.93 4.39 -15.38
N ILE A 67 0.53 3.50 -14.46
CA ILE A 67 0.27 2.09 -14.77
C ILE A 67 -1.18 1.99 -15.31
N PRO A 68 -1.38 1.51 -16.54
CA PRO A 68 -2.73 1.37 -17.09
C PRO A 68 -3.62 0.48 -16.23
N GLY A 69 -4.88 0.86 -16.06
CA GLY A 69 -5.85 0.11 -15.25
C GLY A 69 -5.66 0.26 -13.74
N VAL A 70 -4.74 1.13 -13.28
CA VAL A 70 -4.51 1.38 -11.86
C VAL A 70 -5.07 2.74 -11.47
N ARG A 71 -5.80 2.80 -10.37
CA ARG A 71 -6.18 4.06 -9.71
C ARG A 71 -5.97 3.99 -8.21
N VAL A 72 -5.70 5.12 -7.61
CA VAL A 72 -5.50 5.27 -6.18
C VAL A 72 -6.68 6.03 -5.59
N ARG A 73 -7.16 5.61 -4.42
CA ARG A 73 -8.15 6.38 -3.66
C ARG A 73 -7.99 6.19 -2.16
N PRO A 74 -8.30 7.20 -1.36
CA PRO A 74 -8.44 7.02 0.08
C PRO A 74 -9.73 6.27 0.40
N PHE A 75 -9.74 5.55 1.53
CA PHE A 75 -10.99 5.02 2.09
C PHE A 75 -11.03 5.20 3.61
N PRO A 76 -12.14 5.70 4.16
CA PRO A 76 -12.41 5.71 5.59
C PRO A 76 -13.15 4.43 6.00
N GLY A 77 -12.91 3.94 7.21
CA GLY A 77 -13.70 2.87 7.82
C GLY A 77 -13.40 1.46 7.32
N LEU A 78 -14.42 0.64 7.22
CA LEU A 78 -14.28 -0.78 6.90
C LEU A 78 -14.07 -1.04 5.41
N LEU A 79 -13.14 -1.94 5.12
CA LEU A 79 -12.83 -2.39 3.75
C LEU A 79 -14.05 -2.94 3.01
N ILE A 80 -14.97 -3.59 3.72
CA ILE A 80 -16.22 -4.14 3.14
C ILE A 80 -17.07 -3.05 2.49
N HIS A 81 -17.19 -1.86 3.11
CA HIS A 81 -17.95 -0.76 2.53
C HIS A 81 -17.30 -0.25 1.24
N LEU A 82 -15.96 -0.17 1.21
CA LEU A 82 -15.25 0.16 -0.01
C LEU A 82 -15.51 -0.86 -1.13
N LEU A 83 -15.48 -2.15 -0.82
CA LEU A 83 -15.77 -3.20 -1.80
C LEU A 83 -17.19 -3.07 -2.38
N GLN A 84 -18.18 -2.74 -1.55
CA GLN A 84 -19.55 -2.49 -1.99
C GLN A 84 -19.65 -1.25 -2.89
N GLU A 85 -19.03 -0.12 -2.50
CA GLU A 85 -18.97 1.10 -3.31
C GLU A 85 -18.34 0.84 -4.68
N GLU A 86 -17.24 0.07 -4.70
CA GLU A 86 -16.49 -0.27 -5.90
C GLU A 86 -17.13 -1.39 -6.72
N ARG A 87 -18.20 -2.03 -6.23
CA ARG A 87 -18.78 -3.25 -6.81
C ARG A 87 -17.73 -4.32 -7.07
N ALA A 88 -16.80 -4.45 -6.14
CA ALA A 88 -15.69 -5.39 -6.19
C ALA A 88 -15.91 -6.52 -5.16
N HIS A 89 -15.39 -7.70 -5.48
CA HIS A 89 -15.45 -8.87 -4.60
C HIS A 89 -14.08 -9.44 -4.30
N LEU A 90 -13.02 -8.89 -4.93
CA LEU A 90 -11.68 -9.40 -4.83
C LEU A 90 -10.80 -8.43 -4.03
N ILE A 91 -10.12 -8.96 -3.03
CA ILE A 91 -9.07 -8.26 -2.27
C ILE A 91 -7.73 -8.85 -2.67
N LEU A 92 -6.77 -7.98 -2.95
CA LEU A 92 -5.38 -8.35 -3.19
C LEU A 92 -4.56 -8.12 -1.92
N ARG A 93 -3.73 -9.07 -1.55
CA ARG A 93 -2.76 -8.95 -0.46
C ARG A 93 -1.39 -9.46 -0.91
N GLY A 94 -0.34 -8.77 -0.51
CA GLY A 94 1.03 -9.24 -0.73
C GLY A 94 1.50 -10.12 0.43
N LEU A 95 2.11 -11.25 0.12
CA LEU A 95 2.79 -12.10 1.11
C LEU A 95 4.30 -11.99 0.94
N ARG A 96 5.00 -11.63 2.01
CA ARG A 96 6.45 -11.49 2.04
C ARG A 96 7.13 -12.67 2.70
N ALA A 97 6.54 -13.16 3.80
CA ALA A 97 7.08 -14.27 4.58
C ALA A 97 5.96 -15.12 5.18
N ILE A 98 6.31 -16.30 5.64
CA ILE A 98 5.37 -17.22 6.32
C ILE A 98 4.74 -16.55 7.56
N SER A 99 5.49 -15.70 8.26
CA SER A 99 5.00 -14.94 9.41
C SER A 99 3.86 -13.97 9.09
N ASP A 100 3.78 -13.46 7.85
CA ASP A 100 2.70 -12.57 7.41
C ASP A 100 1.42 -13.38 7.15
N PHE A 101 1.56 -14.65 6.75
CA PHE A 101 0.45 -15.48 6.28
C PHE A 101 -0.63 -15.67 7.32
N GLU A 102 -0.27 -15.96 8.56
CA GLU A 102 -1.25 -16.22 9.62
C GLU A 102 -2.16 -15.00 9.86
N HIS A 103 -1.57 -13.82 9.93
CA HIS A 103 -2.33 -12.58 10.10
C HIS A 103 -3.22 -12.27 8.90
N GLU A 104 -2.68 -12.41 7.69
CA GLU A 104 -3.41 -12.16 6.45
C GLU A 104 -4.55 -13.19 6.26
N PHE A 105 -4.32 -14.44 6.64
CA PHE A 105 -5.34 -15.49 6.62
C PHE A 105 -6.50 -15.20 7.59
N GLN A 106 -6.19 -14.71 8.80
CA GLN A 106 -7.20 -14.28 9.75
C GLN A 106 -8.07 -13.15 9.17
N LEU A 107 -7.44 -12.13 8.58
CA LEU A 107 -8.15 -11.02 7.95
C LEU A 107 -9.04 -11.49 6.78
N ALA A 108 -8.53 -12.38 5.92
CA ALA A 108 -9.28 -12.95 4.82
C ALA A 108 -10.52 -13.72 5.33
N SER A 109 -10.35 -14.52 6.37
CA SER A 109 -11.45 -15.29 6.99
C SER A 109 -12.52 -14.36 7.58
N ILE A 110 -12.12 -13.27 8.23
CA ILE A 110 -13.05 -12.27 8.80
C ILE A 110 -13.81 -11.57 7.67
N ASN A 111 -13.11 -11.10 6.63
CA ASN A 111 -13.75 -10.43 5.49
C ASN A 111 -14.82 -11.33 4.82
N ARG A 112 -14.50 -12.62 4.61
CA ARG A 112 -15.44 -13.58 4.04
C ARG A 112 -16.63 -13.89 4.96
N ARG A 113 -16.44 -13.84 6.28
CA ARG A 113 -17.55 -13.97 7.25
C ARG A 113 -18.49 -12.77 7.23
N MET A 114 -17.97 -11.58 6.95
CA MET A 114 -18.77 -10.34 6.85
C MET A 114 -19.54 -10.28 5.54
N ASP A 115 -18.94 -10.75 4.43
CA ASP A 115 -19.62 -10.91 3.14
C ASP A 115 -19.05 -12.14 2.41
N ALA A 116 -19.88 -13.18 2.28
CA ALA A 116 -19.48 -14.48 1.70
C ALA A 116 -19.06 -14.40 0.22
N ARG A 117 -19.35 -13.28 -0.47
CA ARG A 117 -18.93 -13.07 -1.87
C ARG A 117 -17.49 -12.59 -1.99
N ILE A 118 -16.87 -12.16 -0.89
CA ILE A 118 -15.51 -11.60 -0.90
C ILE A 118 -14.49 -12.74 -0.89
N GLU A 119 -13.56 -12.66 -1.84
CA GLU A 119 -12.39 -13.53 -1.91
C GLU A 119 -11.11 -12.71 -1.78
N THR A 120 -10.15 -13.27 -1.05
CA THR A 120 -8.82 -12.67 -0.89
C THR A 120 -7.79 -13.45 -1.68
N LEU A 121 -7.08 -12.76 -2.54
CA LEU A 121 -6.01 -13.29 -3.37
C LEU A 121 -4.66 -12.86 -2.79
N PHE A 122 -3.75 -13.81 -2.70
CA PHE A 122 -2.40 -13.57 -2.22
C PHE A 122 -1.40 -13.63 -3.37
N LEU A 123 -0.64 -12.57 -3.55
CA LEU A 123 0.52 -12.57 -4.45
C LEU A 123 1.80 -12.58 -3.62
N MET A 124 2.70 -13.50 -3.94
CA MET A 124 4.05 -13.49 -3.39
C MET A 124 4.80 -12.25 -3.88
N THR A 125 5.47 -11.55 -2.99
CA THR A 125 6.42 -10.50 -3.40
C THR A 125 7.58 -11.12 -4.16
N SER A 126 8.19 -10.37 -5.08
CA SER A 126 9.42 -10.81 -5.74
C SER A 126 10.56 -10.94 -4.72
N ASP A 127 11.52 -11.80 -5.01
CA ASP A 127 12.65 -12.09 -4.10
C ASP A 127 13.40 -10.83 -3.67
N GLN A 128 13.52 -9.86 -4.57
CA GLN A 128 14.17 -8.57 -4.32
C GLN A 128 13.45 -7.71 -3.25
N HIS A 129 12.16 -7.97 -3.02
CA HIS A 129 11.30 -7.18 -2.12
C HIS A 129 10.78 -7.97 -0.93
N THR A 130 11.21 -9.23 -0.77
CA THR A 130 10.72 -10.14 0.29
C THR A 130 10.86 -9.55 1.69
N PHE A 131 11.96 -8.84 1.97
CA PHE A 131 12.21 -8.25 3.28
C PHE A 131 11.87 -6.75 3.35
N LEU A 132 11.33 -6.19 2.27
CA LEU A 132 11.01 -4.76 2.19
C LEU A 132 9.68 -4.46 2.89
N SER A 133 9.72 -3.53 3.85
CA SER A 133 8.53 -2.99 4.50
C SER A 133 8.61 -1.48 4.63
N SER A 134 7.45 -0.80 4.66
CA SER A 134 7.40 0.64 4.93
C SER A 134 8.02 1.00 6.27
N SER A 135 7.87 0.14 7.29
CA SER A 135 8.45 0.35 8.62
C SER A 135 9.97 0.35 8.58
N LEU A 136 10.58 -0.61 7.86
CA LEU A 136 12.03 -0.66 7.67
C LEU A 136 12.55 0.56 6.91
N VAL A 137 11.85 0.97 5.84
CA VAL A 137 12.20 2.18 5.07
C VAL A 137 12.16 3.42 5.94
N ARG A 138 11.14 3.58 6.78
CA ARG A 138 11.06 4.70 7.73
C ARG A 138 12.21 4.69 8.72
N GLU A 139 12.55 3.53 9.26
CA GLU A 139 13.63 3.38 10.24
C GLU A 139 14.98 3.75 9.63
N ILE A 140 15.32 3.20 8.45
CA ILE A 140 16.54 3.54 7.73
C ILE A 140 16.61 5.04 7.47
N SER A 141 15.53 5.64 6.96
CA SER A 141 15.49 7.07 6.65
C SER A 141 15.63 7.95 7.90
N ARG A 142 14.99 7.57 9.01
CA ARG A 142 15.08 8.27 10.30
C ARG A 142 16.53 8.30 10.84
N LEU A 143 17.28 7.23 10.59
CA LEU A 143 18.70 7.10 10.97
C LEU A 143 19.65 7.74 9.95
N GLY A 144 19.14 8.43 8.93
CA GLY A 144 19.96 9.09 7.91
C GLY A 144 20.47 8.17 6.79
N GLY A 145 20.04 6.92 6.75
CA GLY A 145 20.41 5.96 5.71
C GLY A 145 19.75 6.27 4.35
N ASP A 146 20.40 5.81 3.27
CA ASP A 146 19.85 5.94 1.92
C ASP A 146 18.75 4.90 1.68
N VAL A 147 17.61 5.36 1.21
CA VAL A 147 16.44 4.54 0.89
C VAL A 147 16.16 4.45 -0.62
N GLY A 148 17.03 4.99 -1.47
CA GLY A 148 16.84 5.06 -2.91
C GLY A 148 16.66 3.71 -3.61
N ALA A 149 17.20 2.63 -3.03
CA ALA A 149 17.00 1.26 -3.54
C ALA A 149 15.60 0.70 -3.23
N PHE A 150 14.85 1.29 -2.29
CA PHE A 150 13.63 0.72 -1.74
C PHE A 150 12.36 1.46 -2.15
N VAL A 151 12.49 2.72 -2.58
CA VAL A 151 11.37 3.60 -2.93
C VAL A 151 11.69 4.45 -4.15
N GLN A 152 10.66 4.95 -4.81
CA GLN A 152 10.83 5.90 -5.91
C GLN A 152 11.49 7.21 -5.44
N PRO A 153 12.23 7.93 -6.31
CA PRO A 153 12.97 9.15 -5.94
C PRO A 153 12.11 10.21 -5.24
N LEU A 154 10.86 10.38 -5.67
CA LEU A 154 9.92 11.33 -5.05
C LEU A 154 9.58 10.94 -3.59
N VAL A 155 9.46 9.65 -3.31
CA VAL A 155 9.19 9.12 -1.96
C VAL A 155 10.43 9.29 -1.08
N ALA A 156 11.63 9.00 -1.61
CA ALA A 156 12.89 9.25 -0.91
C ALA A 156 13.06 10.73 -0.54
N ALA A 157 12.70 11.65 -1.45
CA ALA A 157 12.72 13.08 -1.20
C ALA A 157 11.73 13.50 -0.08
N ALA A 158 10.52 12.90 -0.09
CA ALA A 158 9.53 13.16 0.96
C ALA A 158 10.01 12.69 2.33
N LEU A 159 10.60 11.49 2.41
CA LEU A 159 11.20 10.96 3.65
C LEU A 159 12.33 11.85 4.16
N LYS A 160 13.22 12.30 3.27
CA LYS A 160 14.31 13.22 3.63
C LYS A 160 13.78 14.54 4.18
N ARG A 161 12.72 15.10 3.59
CA ARG A 161 12.10 16.33 4.13
C ARG A 161 11.50 16.08 5.51
N HIS A 162 10.75 14.99 5.67
CA HIS A 162 10.08 14.66 6.93
C HIS A 162 11.08 14.55 8.09
N PHE A 163 12.16 13.80 7.91
CA PHE A 163 13.13 13.55 8.99
C PHE A 163 14.16 14.66 9.17
N ARG A 164 14.45 15.51 8.16
CA ARG A 164 15.30 16.69 8.33
C ARG A 164 14.65 17.80 9.15
N ILE A 165 13.34 17.92 9.13
CA ILE A 165 12.60 18.88 9.97
C ILE A 165 12.70 18.49 11.46
N GLY A 166 12.92 17.21 11.77
CA GLY A 166 13.15 16.73 13.15
C GLY A 166 14.60 16.79 13.64
N MET A 167 15.55 17.09 12.78
CA MET A 167 16.96 17.30 13.13
C MET A 167 17.22 18.80 13.27
N ASP A 168 16.86 19.38 14.42
CA ASP A 168 17.33 20.70 14.83
C ASP A 168 18.85 20.65 15.04
N PRO A 169 19.68 21.45 14.33
CA PRO A 169 21.12 21.42 14.48
C PRO A 169 21.64 21.94 15.83
N GLY A 170 20.72 22.24 16.78
CA GLY A 170 21.03 22.81 18.09
C GLY A 170 21.11 21.83 19.26
N ALA A 171 20.95 20.50 19.08
CA ALA A 171 20.93 19.53 20.19
C ALA A 171 22.23 18.70 20.30
N VAL A 172 23.39 19.30 20.00
CA VAL A 172 24.71 18.75 20.36
C VAL A 172 25.50 19.83 21.06
N GLU A 173 25.15 20.11 22.29
CA GLU A 173 26.05 20.71 23.28
C GLU A 173 25.72 20.19 24.67
N THR A 174 26.65 19.48 25.20
CA THR A 174 27.26 19.17 26.51
C THR A 174 27.09 17.75 26.96
#